data_9948f1bcca2934fd07f1a70b5d170ee1
#
_entry.id   9948f1bcca2934fd07f1a70b5d170ee1
#
_cell.length_a   1.000
_cell.length_b   1.000
_cell.length_c   1.000
_cell.angle_alpha   90.00
_cell.angle_beta   90.00
_cell.angle_gamma   90.00
#
_symmetry.space_group_name_H-M   'P 1'
#
loop_
_entity.id
_entity.type
_entity.pdbx_description
1 polymer ?
#
loop_
_entity_poly.entity_id
_entity_poly.type
_entity_poly.pdbx_seq_one_letter_code
_entity_poly.pdbx_strand_id
1 'polypeptide(L)'
;MNPQVLCIEDDPDIALAVRLVLRRAGLTVIHAASGEDGLRMFQAERPEVVLLDVGLPAMDGWRVLERIRAQNDTPVMMLTAHGLATDQFRGLHSGADDYLVKPFSNAELIGRVQSLLKQARAASPGTAQAYQDARLQVDFAAAQVTVDGQPVQLTPGEFRVLATLVRKAGEPVPAGELLEQAWNDPLREGQEQVKFTISRLAAKIGAGISPPPIEAVTGAGYRYVARPAI
;
A
#
# COMPACT_ATOMS: atom_id res chain seq x y z
N MET A 1 -8.00 -18.04 12.71
CA MET A 1 -9.12 -17.30 12.11
C MET A 1 -8.80 -17.05 10.65
N ASN A 2 -9.81 -17.13 9.75
CA ASN A 2 -9.57 -16.77 8.35
C ASN A 2 -9.41 -15.25 8.22
N PRO A 3 -8.53 -14.77 7.33
CA PRO A 3 -8.33 -13.33 7.09
C PRO A 3 -9.64 -12.65 6.71
N GLN A 4 -9.90 -11.49 7.31
CA GLN A 4 -11.11 -10.72 7.06
C GLN A 4 -10.84 -9.59 6.06
N VAL A 5 -11.62 -9.57 4.98
CA VAL A 5 -11.60 -8.56 3.94
C VAL A 5 -12.92 -7.76 3.99
N LEU A 6 -12.83 -6.44 4.03
CA LEU A 6 -13.99 -5.55 3.86
C LEU A 6 -14.07 -5.14 2.39
N CYS A 7 -15.20 -5.45 1.74
CA CYS A 7 -15.52 -4.99 0.39
C CYS A 7 -16.55 -3.86 0.47
N ILE A 8 -16.18 -2.66 -0.02
CA ILE A 8 -17.06 -1.50 -0.11
C ILE A 8 -17.34 -1.25 -1.58
N GLU A 9 -18.54 -1.66 -2.02
CA GLU A 9 -18.95 -1.71 -3.42
C GLU A 9 -20.47 -1.56 -3.48
N ASP A 10 -21.01 -0.63 -4.25
CA ASP A 10 -22.43 -0.36 -4.34
C ASP A 10 -23.15 -1.25 -5.38
N ASP A 11 -22.41 -1.76 -6.37
CA ASP A 11 -22.94 -2.73 -7.33
C ASP A 11 -23.09 -4.11 -6.68
N PRO A 12 -24.35 -4.63 -6.52
CA PRO A 12 -24.58 -5.89 -5.83
C PRO A 12 -24.00 -7.10 -6.57
N ASP A 13 -23.92 -7.07 -7.90
CA ASP A 13 -23.40 -8.18 -8.71
C ASP A 13 -21.90 -8.27 -8.58
N ILE A 14 -21.21 -7.14 -8.63
CA ILE A 14 -19.74 -7.06 -8.40
C ILE A 14 -19.44 -7.49 -6.96
N ALA A 15 -20.15 -6.96 -5.98
CA ALA A 15 -19.96 -7.32 -4.57
C ALA A 15 -20.19 -8.82 -4.32
N LEU A 16 -21.21 -9.41 -4.94
CA LEU A 16 -21.48 -10.85 -4.86
C LEU A 16 -20.35 -11.66 -5.49
N ALA A 17 -19.89 -11.27 -6.69
CA ALA A 17 -18.78 -11.93 -7.39
C ALA A 17 -17.50 -11.91 -6.56
N VAL A 18 -17.11 -10.75 -6.05
CA VAL A 18 -15.93 -10.58 -5.16
C VAL A 18 -16.03 -11.47 -3.93
N ARG A 19 -17.19 -11.48 -3.25
CA ARG A 19 -17.42 -12.31 -2.07
C ARG A 19 -17.29 -13.81 -2.37
N LEU A 20 -17.89 -14.28 -3.47
CA LEU A 20 -17.84 -15.70 -3.84
C LEU A 20 -16.41 -16.14 -4.18
N VAL A 21 -15.70 -15.33 -4.95
CA VAL A 21 -14.33 -15.60 -5.37
C VAL A 21 -13.39 -15.67 -4.16
N LEU A 22 -13.42 -14.67 -3.29
CA LEU A 22 -12.52 -14.61 -2.14
C LEU A 22 -12.88 -15.64 -1.06
N ARG A 23 -14.17 -15.97 -0.85
CA ARG A 23 -14.58 -17.05 0.05
C ARG A 23 -14.07 -18.42 -0.43
N ARG A 24 -14.10 -18.68 -1.75
CA ARG A 24 -13.50 -19.90 -2.32
C ARG A 24 -11.98 -19.98 -2.11
N ALA A 25 -11.33 -18.83 -2.02
CA ALA A 25 -9.92 -18.74 -1.67
C ALA A 25 -9.62 -18.80 -0.15
N GLY A 26 -10.64 -19.12 0.68
CA GLY A 26 -10.49 -19.29 2.13
C GLY A 26 -10.52 -17.99 2.94
N LEU A 27 -10.98 -16.88 2.37
CA LEU A 27 -11.06 -15.58 3.04
C LEU A 27 -12.46 -15.32 3.60
N THR A 28 -12.53 -14.62 4.72
CA THR A 28 -13.79 -14.07 5.23
C THR A 28 -14.05 -12.71 4.60
N VAL A 29 -15.22 -12.52 4.00
CA VAL A 29 -15.57 -11.24 3.35
C VAL A 29 -16.82 -10.66 3.98
N ILE A 30 -16.71 -9.44 4.48
CA ILE A 30 -17.81 -8.57 4.87
C ILE A 30 -18.03 -7.51 3.79
N HIS A 31 -19.25 -7.03 3.65
CA HIS A 31 -19.64 -6.13 2.56
C HIS A 31 -20.41 -4.93 3.06
N ALA A 32 -20.08 -3.77 2.53
CA ALA A 32 -20.82 -2.52 2.69
C ALA A 32 -21.19 -1.96 1.30
N ALA A 33 -22.42 -1.49 1.14
CA ALA A 33 -22.92 -0.94 -0.11
C ALA A 33 -22.74 0.59 -0.23
N SER A 34 -22.14 1.24 0.77
CA SER A 34 -21.88 2.67 0.77
C SER A 34 -20.57 2.99 1.51
N GLY A 35 -20.00 4.16 1.23
CA GLY A 35 -18.80 4.64 1.91
C GLY A 35 -19.00 4.83 3.42
N GLU A 36 -20.19 5.33 3.83
CA GLU A 36 -20.54 5.54 5.24
C GLU A 36 -20.64 4.23 6.00
N ASP A 37 -21.32 3.24 5.43
CA ASP A 37 -21.43 1.90 6.02
C ASP A 37 -20.06 1.21 6.06
N GLY A 38 -19.27 1.37 5.01
CA GLY A 38 -17.90 0.89 4.93
C GLY A 38 -17.04 1.40 6.07
N LEU A 39 -17.07 2.70 6.33
CA LEU A 39 -16.33 3.30 7.44
C LEU A 39 -16.81 2.83 8.82
N ARG A 40 -18.12 2.63 9.01
CA ARG A 40 -18.68 2.06 10.26
C ARG A 40 -18.20 0.62 10.46
N MET A 41 -18.28 -0.20 9.41
CA MET A 41 -17.83 -1.59 9.46
C MET A 41 -16.30 -1.69 9.64
N PHE A 42 -15.53 -0.80 9.00
CA PHE A 42 -14.11 -0.72 9.17
C PHE A 42 -13.69 -0.53 10.63
N GLN A 43 -14.36 0.36 11.35
CA GLN A 43 -14.10 0.62 12.76
C GLN A 43 -14.51 -0.53 13.67
N ALA A 44 -15.70 -1.14 13.40
CA ALA A 44 -16.24 -2.22 14.22
C ALA A 44 -15.50 -3.54 14.04
N GLU A 45 -15.21 -3.91 12.79
CA GLU A 45 -14.74 -5.25 12.42
C GLU A 45 -13.21 -5.33 12.26
N ARG A 46 -12.51 -4.19 12.13
CA ARG A 46 -11.06 -4.10 11.96
C ARG A 46 -10.50 -5.07 10.91
N PRO A 47 -10.91 -4.96 9.65
CA PRO A 47 -10.49 -5.87 8.59
C PRO A 47 -8.98 -5.81 8.35
N GLU A 48 -8.40 -6.91 7.86
CA GLU A 48 -6.98 -6.98 7.51
C GLU A 48 -6.69 -6.32 6.14
N VAL A 49 -7.69 -6.24 5.25
CA VAL A 49 -7.61 -5.60 3.93
C VAL A 49 -8.96 -4.97 3.58
N VAL A 50 -8.95 -3.84 2.90
CA VAL A 50 -10.13 -3.18 2.35
C VAL A 50 -10.06 -3.20 0.82
N LEU A 51 -11.15 -3.64 0.17
CA LEU A 51 -11.42 -3.44 -1.24
C LEU A 51 -12.42 -2.29 -1.34
N LEU A 52 -12.10 -1.27 -2.10
CA LEU A 52 -12.85 -0.02 -2.09
C LEU A 52 -13.13 0.46 -3.51
N ASP A 53 -14.40 0.48 -3.89
CA ASP A 53 -14.78 1.08 -5.16
C ASP A 53 -14.57 2.60 -5.16
N VAL A 54 -14.02 3.11 -6.27
CA VAL A 54 -13.85 4.55 -6.48
C VAL A 54 -15.19 5.23 -6.72
N GLY A 55 -16.11 4.57 -7.44
CA GLY A 55 -17.34 5.13 -7.95
C GLY A 55 -18.54 5.11 -6.99
N LEU A 56 -18.31 5.04 -5.67
CA LEU A 56 -19.37 4.98 -4.70
C LEU A 56 -20.31 6.20 -4.75
N PRO A 57 -21.65 6.00 -4.59
CA PRO A 57 -22.58 7.11 -4.50
C PRO A 57 -22.42 7.89 -3.19
N ALA A 58 -22.77 9.16 -3.19
CA ALA A 58 -22.75 10.10 -2.07
C ALA A 58 -21.34 10.43 -1.51
N MET A 59 -20.62 9.43 -1.01
CA MET A 59 -19.23 9.59 -0.57
C MET A 59 -18.33 8.77 -1.48
N ASP A 60 -17.57 9.46 -2.37
CA ASP A 60 -16.63 8.79 -3.28
C ASP A 60 -15.56 7.97 -2.52
N GLY A 61 -15.01 6.95 -3.19
CA GLY A 61 -14.02 6.06 -2.59
C GLY A 61 -12.74 6.79 -2.13
N TRP A 62 -12.38 7.92 -2.75
CA TRP A 62 -11.22 8.70 -2.33
C TRP A 62 -11.40 9.29 -0.94
N ARG A 63 -12.59 9.83 -0.63
CA ARG A 63 -12.92 10.34 0.69
C ARG A 63 -12.97 9.24 1.74
N VAL A 64 -13.45 8.05 1.38
CA VAL A 64 -13.41 6.88 2.26
C VAL A 64 -11.96 6.52 2.58
N LEU A 65 -11.10 6.45 1.56
CA LEU A 65 -9.68 6.17 1.73
C LEU A 65 -8.98 7.19 2.64
N GLU A 66 -9.20 8.48 2.43
CA GLU A 66 -8.65 9.53 3.31
C GLU A 66 -9.03 9.32 4.78
N ARG A 67 -10.30 8.96 5.04
CA ARG A 67 -10.79 8.70 6.40
C ARG A 67 -10.20 7.42 7.00
N ILE A 68 -9.98 6.37 6.20
CA ILE A 68 -9.27 5.17 6.66
C ILE A 68 -7.83 5.53 7.01
N ARG A 69 -7.14 6.28 6.16
CA ARG A 69 -5.74 6.70 6.38
C ARG A 69 -5.56 7.63 7.59
N ALA A 70 -6.57 8.40 7.94
CA ALA A 70 -6.57 9.20 9.17
C ALA A 70 -6.64 8.35 10.45
N GLN A 71 -7.03 7.06 10.34
CA GLN A 71 -7.19 6.16 11.48
C GLN A 71 -6.04 5.15 11.61
N ASN A 72 -5.63 4.55 10.50
CA ASN A 72 -4.55 3.56 10.48
C ASN A 72 -4.05 3.26 9.04
N ASP A 73 -3.08 2.34 8.94
CA ASP A 73 -2.42 1.92 7.71
C ASP A 73 -2.95 0.57 7.18
N THR A 74 -4.20 0.20 7.47
CA THR A 74 -4.81 -1.02 6.90
C THR A 74 -4.67 -1.00 5.37
N PRO A 75 -4.18 -2.07 4.74
CA PRO A 75 -4.05 -2.13 3.28
C PRO A 75 -5.38 -1.89 2.57
N VAL A 76 -5.38 -0.96 1.62
CA VAL A 76 -6.55 -0.62 0.79
C VAL A 76 -6.22 -0.83 -0.68
N MET A 77 -6.99 -1.67 -1.36
CA MET A 77 -6.98 -1.80 -2.81
C MET A 77 -8.19 -1.08 -3.40
N MET A 78 -7.93 -0.12 -4.29
CA MET A 78 -8.98 0.59 -5.00
C MET A 78 -9.47 -0.22 -6.19
N LEU A 79 -10.80 -0.35 -6.32
CA LEU A 79 -11.45 -0.90 -7.50
C LEU A 79 -11.90 0.26 -8.40
N THR A 80 -11.51 0.28 -9.67
CA THR A 80 -11.81 1.41 -10.57
C THR A 80 -12.36 0.94 -11.91
N ALA A 81 -13.36 1.64 -12.44
CA ALA A 81 -14.01 1.29 -13.70
C ALA A 81 -13.18 1.66 -14.95
N HIS A 82 -12.17 2.53 -14.83
CA HIS A 82 -11.34 2.94 -15.96
C HIS A 82 -9.93 3.34 -15.50
N GLY A 83 -8.94 2.93 -16.31
CA GLY A 83 -7.56 3.46 -16.25
C GLY A 83 -7.46 4.93 -16.71
N LEU A 84 -8.38 5.78 -16.28
CA LEU A 84 -8.32 7.20 -16.62
C LEU A 84 -7.18 7.87 -15.87
N ALA A 85 -6.32 8.54 -16.61
CA ALA A 85 -5.21 9.33 -16.10
C ALA A 85 -5.62 10.27 -14.94
N THR A 86 -6.87 10.76 -14.94
CA THR A 86 -7.43 11.58 -13.86
C THR A 86 -7.64 10.84 -12.55
N ASP A 87 -8.08 9.57 -12.56
CA ASP A 87 -8.26 8.77 -11.35
C ASP A 87 -6.92 8.22 -10.86
N GLN A 88 -6.01 7.88 -11.77
CA GLN A 88 -4.63 7.60 -11.42
C GLN A 88 -3.96 8.81 -10.76
N PHE A 89 -4.13 10.04 -11.28
CA PHE A 89 -3.56 11.25 -10.68
C PHE A 89 -4.13 11.54 -9.28
N ARG A 90 -5.42 11.32 -9.02
CA ARG A 90 -5.99 11.46 -7.67
C ARG A 90 -5.57 10.32 -6.75
N GLY A 91 -5.60 9.09 -7.22
CA GLY A 91 -5.23 7.90 -6.48
C GLY A 91 -3.78 7.88 -6.02
N LEU A 92 -2.94 8.48 -6.80
CA LEU A 92 -1.50 8.57 -6.57
C LEU A 92 -1.15 9.45 -5.36
N HIS A 93 -2.01 10.40 -4.98
CA HIS A 93 -1.84 11.25 -3.80
C HIS A 93 -2.58 10.72 -2.56
N SER A 94 -3.52 9.79 -2.71
CA SER A 94 -4.48 9.43 -1.67
C SER A 94 -4.04 8.33 -0.71
N GLY A 95 -3.01 7.55 -1.05
CA GLY A 95 -2.49 6.54 -0.12
C GLY A 95 -3.03 5.12 -0.27
N ALA A 96 -3.65 4.77 -1.38
CA ALA A 96 -3.97 3.38 -1.69
C ALA A 96 -2.70 2.53 -1.83
N ASP A 97 -2.79 1.26 -1.43
CA ASP A 97 -1.67 0.31 -1.51
C ASP A 97 -1.66 -0.44 -2.84
N ASP A 98 -2.82 -0.59 -3.49
CA ASP A 98 -2.95 -1.25 -4.79
C ASP A 98 -4.19 -0.75 -5.54
N TYR A 99 -4.25 -1.02 -6.85
CA TYR A 99 -5.34 -0.68 -7.76
C TYR A 99 -5.71 -1.87 -8.62
N LEU A 100 -7.01 -2.09 -8.82
CA LEU A 100 -7.53 -3.14 -9.69
C LEU A 100 -8.59 -2.55 -10.62
N VAL A 101 -8.31 -2.61 -11.93
CA VAL A 101 -9.20 -2.06 -12.96
C VAL A 101 -10.32 -3.05 -13.29
N LYS A 102 -11.56 -2.58 -13.25
CA LYS A 102 -12.75 -3.34 -13.69
C LYS A 102 -12.84 -3.31 -15.24
N PRO A 103 -13.15 -4.44 -15.91
CA PRO A 103 -13.34 -5.78 -15.36
C PRO A 103 -12.02 -6.48 -15.07
N PHE A 104 -11.95 -7.23 -13.98
CA PHE A 104 -10.77 -7.97 -13.54
C PHE A 104 -11.03 -9.50 -13.54
N SER A 105 -9.97 -10.27 -13.64
CA SER A 105 -10.05 -11.73 -13.53
C SER A 105 -10.09 -12.18 -12.06
N ASN A 106 -10.69 -13.37 -11.82
CA ASN A 106 -10.70 -13.97 -10.49
C ASN A 106 -9.28 -14.23 -9.96
N ALA A 107 -8.36 -14.66 -10.84
CA ALA A 107 -6.98 -14.94 -10.46
C ALA A 107 -6.24 -13.67 -10.05
N GLU A 108 -6.47 -12.57 -10.75
CA GLU A 108 -5.88 -11.27 -10.44
C GLU A 108 -6.38 -10.74 -9.09
N LEU A 109 -7.70 -10.73 -8.87
CA LEU A 109 -8.29 -10.33 -7.58
C LEU A 109 -7.70 -11.15 -6.42
N ILE A 110 -7.68 -12.48 -6.53
CA ILE A 110 -7.15 -13.36 -5.47
C ILE A 110 -5.67 -13.06 -5.24
N GLY A 111 -4.85 -13.00 -6.30
CA GLY A 111 -3.42 -12.78 -6.20
C GLY A 111 -3.08 -11.47 -5.51
N ARG A 112 -3.75 -10.37 -5.87
CA ARG A 112 -3.55 -9.05 -5.26
C ARG A 112 -3.99 -9.00 -3.80
N VAL A 113 -5.17 -9.55 -3.47
CA VAL A 113 -5.65 -9.62 -2.07
C VAL A 113 -4.72 -10.46 -1.21
N GLN A 114 -4.26 -11.61 -1.70
CA GLN A 114 -3.31 -12.46 -0.98
C GLN A 114 -1.96 -11.76 -0.78
N SER A 115 -1.50 -10.99 -1.78
CA SER A 115 -0.31 -10.16 -1.65
C SER A 115 -0.48 -9.13 -0.53
N LEU A 116 -1.58 -8.38 -0.51
CA LEU A 116 -1.87 -7.40 0.55
C LEU A 116 -1.96 -8.04 1.94
N LEU A 117 -2.62 -9.20 2.06
CA LEU A 117 -2.70 -9.95 3.32
C LEU A 117 -1.34 -10.48 3.80
N LYS A 118 -0.54 -11.03 2.87
CA LYS A 118 0.83 -11.45 3.19
C LYS A 118 1.66 -10.27 3.67
N GLN A 119 1.48 -9.13 3.07
CA GLN A 119 2.14 -7.88 3.44
C GLN A 119 1.72 -7.36 4.81
N ALA A 120 0.41 -7.37 5.10
CA ALA A 120 -0.11 -7.02 6.43
C ALA A 120 0.44 -7.95 7.53
N ARG A 121 0.70 -9.21 7.19
CA ARG A 121 1.20 -10.25 8.11
C ARG A 121 2.72 -10.39 8.13
N ALA A 122 3.42 -9.99 7.09
CA ALA A 122 4.89 -10.00 7.03
C ALA A 122 5.54 -8.98 7.99
N ALA A 123 4.73 -8.26 8.75
CA ALA A 123 5.11 -7.63 10.00
C ALA A 123 5.44 -8.64 11.12
N SER A 124 5.51 -9.97 10.84
CA SER A 124 5.89 -11.02 11.80
C SER A 124 7.23 -11.68 11.44
N PRO A 125 8.03 -12.09 12.45
CA PRO A 125 9.48 -12.10 12.40
C PRO A 125 10.06 -13.32 11.66
N GLY A 126 10.91 -13.04 10.69
CA GLY A 126 11.77 -14.06 10.08
C GLY A 126 12.95 -13.41 9.36
N THR A 127 14.13 -13.47 9.97
CA THR A 127 15.42 -12.93 9.47
C THR A 127 15.51 -11.40 9.39
N ALA A 128 15.22 -10.69 10.46
CA ALA A 128 15.34 -9.25 10.48
C ALA A 128 16.60 -8.82 11.22
N GLN A 129 17.52 -8.27 10.48
CA GLN A 129 18.42 -7.28 11.03
C GLN A 129 17.74 -5.92 10.90
N ALA A 130 17.80 -5.10 11.94
CA ALA A 130 17.37 -3.72 11.85
C ALA A 130 18.35 -2.96 10.94
N TYR A 131 17.85 -2.02 10.13
CA TYR A 131 18.69 -1.03 9.48
C TYR A 131 18.79 0.20 10.37
N GLN A 132 19.97 0.76 10.49
CA GLN A 132 20.19 2.00 11.22
C GLN A 132 21.29 2.82 10.56
N ASP A 133 21.01 4.10 10.40
CA ASP A 133 22.02 5.12 10.10
C ASP A 133 21.93 6.28 11.11
N ALA A 134 22.51 7.43 10.82
CA ALA A 134 22.53 8.58 11.74
C ALA A 134 21.12 9.06 12.15
N ARG A 135 20.11 8.83 11.34
CA ARG A 135 18.76 9.40 11.53
C ARG A 135 17.63 8.39 11.41
N LEU A 136 17.78 7.42 10.50
CA LEU A 136 16.75 6.44 10.19
C LEU A 136 17.05 5.14 10.91
N GLN A 137 16.03 4.61 11.60
CA GLN A 137 16.02 3.25 12.11
C GLN A 137 14.83 2.52 11.52
N VAL A 138 15.05 1.32 11.00
CA VAL A 138 14.01 0.45 10.44
C VAL A 138 14.08 -0.90 11.13
N ASP A 139 13.07 -1.24 11.88
CA ASP A 139 12.86 -2.59 12.40
C ASP A 139 12.02 -3.36 11.38
N PHE A 140 12.67 -4.26 10.65
CA PHE A 140 11.98 -5.05 9.62
C PHE A 140 11.03 -6.09 10.22
N ALA A 141 11.27 -6.53 11.45
CA ALA A 141 10.44 -7.52 12.11
C ALA A 141 9.15 -6.91 12.64
N ALA A 142 9.27 -5.74 13.27
CA ALA A 142 8.12 -5.01 13.81
C ALA A 142 7.43 -4.12 12.76
N ALA A 143 7.98 -4.01 11.54
CA ALA A 143 7.59 -3.04 10.50
C ALA A 143 7.53 -1.60 11.04
N GLN A 144 8.45 -1.23 11.92
CA GLN A 144 8.53 0.08 12.54
C GLN A 144 9.66 0.91 11.95
N VAL A 145 9.40 2.21 11.83
CA VAL A 145 10.37 3.19 11.32
C VAL A 145 10.42 4.36 12.28
N THR A 146 11.64 4.78 12.62
CA THR A 146 11.87 6.02 13.35
C THR A 146 12.83 6.91 12.58
N VAL A 147 12.58 8.21 12.61
CA VAL A 147 13.47 9.25 12.07
C VAL A 147 13.81 10.20 13.21
N ASP A 148 15.10 10.40 13.48
CA ASP A 148 15.59 11.19 14.62
C ASP A 148 14.95 10.75 15.95
N GLY A 149 14.73 9.43 16.11
CA GLY A 149 14.10 8.86 17.30
C GLY A 149 12.57 9.03 17.38
N GLN A 150 11.94 9.68 16.40
CA GLN A 150 10.48 9.83 16.35
C GLN A 150 9.84 8.78 15.45
N PRO A 151 8.77 8.10 15.88
CA PRO A 151 8.09 7.11 15.06
C PRO A 151 7.44 7.75 13.84
N VAL A 152 7.61 7.13 12.68
CA VAL A 152 7.02 7.55 11.41
C VAL A 152 6.06 6.46 10.93
N GLN A 153 4.81 6.85 10.74
CA GLN A 153 3.79 5.93 10.22
C GLN A 153 3.94 5.78 8.69
N LEU A 154 4.18 4.56 8.26
CA LEU A 154 4.25 4.19 6.85
C LEU A 154 3.14 3.20 6.51
N THR A 155 2.55 3.35 5.32
CA THR A 155 1.68 2.29 4.78
C THR A 155 2.51 1.05 4.46
N PRO A 156 1.90 -0.15 4.36
CA PRO A 156 2.63 -1.36 4.00
C PRO A 156 3.43 -1.23 2.69
N GLY A 157 2.89 -0.53 1.68
CA GLY A 157 3.58 -0.26 0.42
C GLY A 157 4.80 0.64 0.59
N GLU A 158 4.66 1.74 1.34
CA GLU A 158 5.76 2.66 1.67
C GLU A 158 6.87 1.95 2.46
N PHE A 159 6.48 1.12 3.44
CA PHE A 159 7.44 0.36 4.23
C PHE A 159 8.26 -0.60 3.39
N ARG A 160 7.62 -1.35 2.46
CA ARG A 160 8.34 -2.28 1.57
C ARG A 160 9.29 -1.58 0.62
N VAL A 161 8.86 -0.46 0.03
CA VAL A 161 9.74 0.37 -0.80
C VAL A 161 10.94 0.84 0.02
N LEU A 162 10.71 1.36 1.23
CA LEU A 162 11.79 1.78 2.12
C LEU A 162 12.72 0.60 2.45
N ALA A 163 12.15 -0.54 2.87
CA ALA A 163 12.91 -1.73 3.21
C ALA A 163 13.78 -2.24 2.05
N THR A 164 13.28 -2.19 0.82
CA THR A 164 14.05 -2.55 -0.37
C THR A 164 15.19 -1.58 -0.62
N LEU A 165 14.92 -0.27 -0.51
CA LEU A 165 15.91 0.77 -0.73
C LEU A 165 17.02 0.76 0.33
N VAL A 166 16.70 0.60 1.61
CA VAL A 166 17.70 0.63 2.68
C VAL A 166 18.54 -0.64 2.75
N ARG A 167 18.01 -1.80 2.30
CA ARG A 167 18.81 -3.03 2.15
C ARG A 167 19.88 -2.91 1.07
N LYS A 168 19.66 -2.04 0.10
CA LYS A 168 20.59 -1.70 -0.98
C LYS A 168 21.08 -0.25 -0.84
N ALA A 169 21.23 0.24 0.39
CA ALA A 169 21.61 1.63 0.65
C ALA A 169 22.88 2.03 -0.12
N GLY A 170 22.81 3.15 -0.83
CA GLY A 170 23.88 3.62 -1.72
C GLY A 170 23.79 3.11 -3.16
N GLU A 171 23.04 2.06 -3.45
CA GLU A 171 22.88 1.52 -4.79
C GLU A 171 21.52 1.93 -5.39
N PRO A 172 21.44 2.24 -6.69
CA PRO A 172 20.17 2.51 -7.33
C PRO A 172 19.36 1.23 -7.53
N VAL A 173 18.09 1.27 -7.14
CA VAL A 173 17.12 0.17 -7.32
C VAL A 173 16.18 0.54 -8.46
N PRO A 174 16.11 -0.29 -9.52
CA PRO A 174 15.20 -0.05 -10.64
C PRO A 174 13.73 -0.02 -10.22
N ALA A 175 12.91 0.82 -10.86
CA ALA A 175 11.47 0.92 -10.55
C ALA A 175 10.74 -0.43 -10.71
N GLY A 176 11.14 -1.24 -11.70
CA GLY A 176 10.58 -2.59 -11.89
C GLY A 176 10.89 -3.55 -10.75
N GLU A 177 12.07 -3.42 -10.11
CA GLU A 177 12.40 -4.22 -8.92
C GLU A 177 11.60 -3.75 -7.71
N LEU A 178 11.41 -2.44 -7.55
CA LEU A 178 10.56 -1.89 -6.49
C LEU A 178 9.10 -2.35 -6.64
N LEU A 179 8.58 -2.42 -7.87
CA LEU A 179 7.25 -2.97 -8.15
C LEU A 179 7.14 -4.43 -7.75
N GLU A 180 8.09 -5.25 -8.16
CA GLU A 180 8.11 -6.67 -7.84
C GLU A 180 8.19 -6.90 -6.33
N GLN A 181 9.09 -6.22 -5.64
CA GLN A 181 9.31 -6.39 -4.21
C GLN A 181 8.19 -5.78 -3.34
N ALA A 182 7.62 -4.66 -3.74
CA ALA A 182 6.62 -3.97 -2.96
C ALA A 182 5.18 -4.40 -3.27
N TRP A 183 4.88 -4.81 -4.50
CA TRP A 183 3.50 -5.15 -4.91
C TRP A 183 3.35 -6.51 -5.58
N ASN A 184 4.46 -7.27 -5.72
CA ASN A 184 4.49 -8.55 -6.44
C ASN A 184 3.90 -8.43 -7.86
N ASP A 185 4.20 -7.29 -8.53
CA ASP A 185 3.77 -7.01 -9.89
C ASP A 185 4.86 -7.42 -10.90
N PRO A 186 4.78 -8.63 -11.49
CA PRO A 186 5.76 -9.12 -12.45
C PRO A 186 5.63 -8.44 -13.82
N LEU A 187 4.48 -7.84 -14.13
CA LEU A 187 4.22 -7.19 -15.42
C LEU A 187 4.85 -5.79 -15.51
N ARG A 188 5.25 -5.21 -14.37
CA ARG A 188 5.93 -3.90 -14.27
C ARG A 188 5.14 -2.74 -14.88
N GLU A 189 3.82 -2.81 -14.86
CA GLU A 189 2.94 -1.80 -15.45
C GLU A 189 2.70 -0.59 -14.50
N GLY A 190 3.00 -0.74 -13.21
CA GLY A 190 2.75 0.26 -12.17
C GLY A 190 3.89 1.27 -11.92
N GLN A 191 4.69 1.68 -12.91
CA GLN A 191 5.83 2.59 -12.68
C GLN A 191 5.43 3.93 -12.04
N GLU A 192 4.27 4.46 -12.36
CA GLU A 192 3.74 5.68 -11.75
C GLU A 192 3.47 5.47 -10.25
N GLN A 193 2.98 4.30 -9.84
CA GLN A 193 2.77 3.93 -8.45
C GLN A 193 4.08 4.00 -7.63
N VAL A 194 5.19 3.55 -8.21
CA VAL A 194 6.52 3.69 -7.58
C VAL A 194 6.87 5.15 -7.35
N LYS A 195 6.76 6.01 -8.37
CA LYS A 195 7.08 7.44 -8.25
C LYS A 195 6.33 8.10 -7.10
N PHE A 196 5.03 7.83 -6.99
CA PHE A 196 4.18 8.41 -5.95
C PHE A 196 4.50 7.89 -4.57
N THR A 197 4.69 6.57 -4.45
CA THR A 197 5.09 5.99 -3.18
C THR A 197 6.43 6.57 -2.73
N ILE A 198 7.40 6.72 -3.64
CA ILE A 198 8.67 7.37 -3.36
C ILE A 198 8.49 8.83 -2.92
N SER A 199 7.64 9.60 -3.61
CA SER A 199 7.39 11.01 -3.26
C SER A 199 6.81 11.14 -1.85
N ARG A 200 5.81 10.32 -1.51
CA ARG A 200 5.20 10.30 -0.17
C ARG A 200 6.18 9.83 0.91
N LEU A 201 6.88 8.75 0.62
CA LEU A 201 7.90 8.21 1.51
C LEU A 201 8.99 9.26 1.79
N ALA A 202 9.52 9.90 0.74
CA ALA A 202 10.50 10.95 0.88
C ALA A 202 9.99 12.14 1.70
N ALA A 203 8.72 12.52 1.57
CA ALA A 203 8.10 13.56 2.39
C ALA A 203 8.01 13.15 3.87
N LYS A 204 7.69 11.88 4.17
CA LYS A 204 7.56 11.38 5.54
C LYS A 204 8.91 11.23 6.25
N ILE A 205 9.92 10.68 5.58
CA ILE A 205 11.24 10.43 6.20
C ILE A 205 12.25 11.55 5.96
N GLY A 206 11.95 12.45 5.03
CA GLY A 206 12.86 13.53 4.58
C GLY A 206 12.42 14.93 5.00
N ALA A 207 11.38 15.08 5.82
CA ALA A 207 10.89 16.39 6.24
C ALA A 207 12.02 17.25 6.84
N GLY A 208 12.27 18.41 6.22
CA GLY A 208 13.34 19.33 6.67
C GLY A 208 14.78 18.87 6.38
N ILE A 209 14.99 17.85 5.55
CA ILE A 209 16.31 17.29 5.24
C ILE A 209 16.77 17.73 3.84
N SER A 210 17.97 18.27 3.76
CA SER A 210 18.66 18.57 2.50
C SER A 210 20.08 17.99 2.52
N PRO A 211 20.50 17.22 1.50
CA PRO A 211 19.70 16.66 0.41
C PRO A 211 18.66 15.62 0.90
N PRO A 212 17.62 15.28 0.11
CA PRO A 212 16.61 14.30 0.51
C PRO A 212 17.24 12.91 0.69
N PRO A 213 16.68 12.05 1.58
CA PRO A 213 17.24 10.73 1.84
C PRO A 213 17.00 9.72 0.69
N ILE A 214 16.07 10.01 -0.21
CA ILE A 214 15.83 9.22 -1.41
C ILE A 214 16.03 10.09 -2.64
N GLU A 215 16.86 9.62 -3.55
CA GLU A 215 17.22 10.30 -4.80
C GLU A 215 16.75 9.51 -6.01
N ALA A 216 16.26 10.21 -7.04
CA ALA A 216 16.04 9.63 -8.35
C ALA A 216 17.39 9.62 -9.12
N VAL A 217 17.78 8.44 -9.61
CA VAL A 217 18.98 8.25 -10.42
C VAL A 217 18.54 8.04 -11.87
N THR A 218 18.83 9.02 -12.73
CA THR A 218 18.38 9.02 -14.14
C THR A 218 18.77 7.73 -14.84
N GLY A 219 17.76 7.03 -15.41
CA GLY A 219 17.96 5.77 -16.13
C GLY A 219 18.23 4.54 -15.27
N ALA A 220 18.40 4.68 -13.95
CA ALA A 220 18.75 3.56 -13.06
C ALA A 220 17.69 3.28 -11.96
N GLY A 221 16.85 4.24 -11.60
CA GLY A 221 15.80 4.05 -10.59
C GLY A 221 15.93 5.00 -9.40
N TYR A 222 15.81 4.46 -8.19
CA TYR A 222 15.83 5.24 -6.94
C TYR A 222 16.90 4.70 -5.99
N ARG A 223 17.51 5.58 -5.21
CA ARG A 223 18.55 5.24 -4.26
C ARG A 223 18.27 5.84 -2.91
N TYR A 224 18.42 5.06 -1.85
CA TYR A 224 18.50 5.60 -0.50
C TYR A 224 19.94 6.03 -0.20
N VAL A 225 20.10 7.26 0.28
CA VAL A 225 21.40 7.84 0.65
C VAL A 225 21.58 7.71 2.15
N ALA A 226 22.32 6.68 2.56
CA ALA A 226 22.66 6.46 3.96
C ALA A 226 23.48 7.61 4.53
N ARG A 227 23.21 8.00 5.76
CA ARG A 227 23.98 9.00 6.48
C ARG A 227 24.82 8.31 7.54
N PRO A 228 26.18 8.39 7.47
CA PRO A 228 27.01 7.76 8.48
C PRO A 228 26.69 8.34 9.87
N ALA A 229 26.63 7.48 10.88
CA ALA A 229 26.62 7.93 12.26
C ALA A 229 27.94 8.67 12.53
N ILE A 230 27.87 9.86 13.11
CA ILE A 230 29.01 10.66 13.50
C ILE A 230 29.65 10.04 14.76
#